data_578ad3a2b9654290ded6ee3fceb8edd2
#
_entry.id   578ad3a2b9654290ded6ee3fceb8edd2
#
_cell.length_a   1.000
_cell.length_b   1.000
_cell.length_c   1.000
_cell.angle_alpha   90.00
_cell.angle_beta   90.00
_cell.angle_gamma   90.00
#
_symmetry.space_group_name_H-M   'P 1'
#
loop_
_entity.id
_entity.type
_entity.pdbx_description
1 polymer ?
#
loop_
_entity_poly.entity_id
_entity_poly.type
_entity_poly.pdbx_seq_one_letter_code
_entity_poly.pdbx_strand_id
1 'polypeptide(L)'
;MIYNSFENTGLLKVLKFLKIHNTEYLSGQDLSDVLRISRVAVWKQIKKIQALGYTVESKQKEGYKLTKNSDLLLPWEIVSGLKTKVLGQQAYYFDSVDSTQSQALKMVNELKNEGTIIIAEKQTGGKGRSGRKWISPKGGIWFSIILHPKFDISNTTLFPIASSLALA
;
A
#
# COMPACT_ATOMS: atom_id res chain seq x y z
N MET A 1 9.14 2.62 -7.57
CA MET A 1 8.70 3.66 -6.60
C MET A 1 8.34 2.94 -5.33
N ILE A 2 8.66 3.49 -4.17
CA ILE A 2 8.41 2.89 -2.85
C ILE A 2 7.41 3.78 -2.13
N TYR A 3 6.36 3.19 -1.57
CA TYR A 3 5.40 3.87 -0.69
C TYR A 3 5.31 3.13 0.63
N ASN A 4 5.10 3.85 1.73
CA ASN A 4 4.88 3.26 3.05
C ASN A 4 3.61 3.81 3.71
N SER A 5 3.09 3.08 4.70
CA SER A 5 1.84 3.44 5.39
C SER A 5 1.94 4.67 6.30
N PHE A 6 3.15 5.14 6.60
CA PHE A 6 3.39 6.28 7.50
C PHE A 6 3.63 7.60 6.77
N GLU A 7 3.69 7.61 5.45
CA GLU A 7 3.85 8.85 4.69
C GLU A 7 2.61 9.73 4.82
N ASN A 8 2.66 10.66 5.76
CA ASN A 8 1.64 11.72 5.88
C ASN A 8 1.90 12.82 4.84
N THR A 9 1.85 12.43 3.59
CA THR A 9 2.10 13.33 2.46
C THR A 9 0.87 14.17 2.14
N GLY A 10 1.07 15.31 1.49
CA GLY A 10 -0.04 16.13 0.97
C GLY A 10 -0.97 15.31 0.05
N LEU A 11 -0.45 14.27 -0.61
CA LEU A 11 -1.23 13.33 -1.41
C LEU A 11 -2.30 12.63 -0.55
N LEU A 12 -1.89 12.03 0.58
CA LEU A 12 -2.83 11.30 1.44
C LEU A 12 -3.89 12.21 2.05
N LYS A 13 -3.53 13.46 2.38
CA LYS A 13 -4.51 14.45 2.86
C LYS A 13 -5.57 14.75 1.80
N VAL A 14 -5.15 15.03 0.55
CA VAL A 14 -6.07 15.26 -0.57
C VAL A 14 -6.93 14.04 -0.84
N LEU A 15 -6.31 12.84 -0.91
CA LEU A 15 -7.02 11.59 -1.17
C LEU A 15 -8.07 11.29 -0.09
N LYS A 16 -7.70 11.44 1.19
CA LYS A 16 -8.63 11.23 2.31
C LYS A 16 -9.83 12.17 2.23
N PHE A 17 -9.60 13.44 1.90
CA PHE A 17 -10.67 14.41 1.76
C PHE A 17 -11.60 14.08 0.59
N LEU A 18 -11.05 13.68 -0.56
CA LEU A 18 -11.82 13.21 -1.71
C LEU A 18 -12.63 11.94 -1.41
N LYS A 19 -12.10 11.03 -0.59
CA LYS A 19 -12.83 9.80 -0.18
C LYS A 19 -14.02 10.09 0.73
N ILE A 20 -13.86 11.03 1.66
CA ILE A 20 -14.93 11.42 2.58
C ILE A 20 -16.08 12.10 1.81
N HIS A 21 -15.76 12.90 0.79
CA HIS A 21 -16.71 13.68 0.00
C HIS A 21 -16.89 13.11 -1.43
N ASN A 22 -16.95 11.78 -1.56
CA ASN A 22 -16.97 11.11 -2.86
C ASN A 22 -18.30 11.25 -3.63
N THR A 23 -19.32 11.83 -3.03
CA THR A 23 -20.62 12.06 -3.68
C THR A 23 -20.70 13.37 -4.44
N GLU A 24 -19.82 14.33 -4.16
CA GLU A 24 -19.86 15.70 -4.69
C GLU A 24 -18.54 16.13 -5.35
N TYR A 25 -18.58 17.20 -6.14
CA TYR A 25 -17.38 17.83 -6.66
C TYR A 25 -16.84 18.82 -5.63
N LEU A 26 -15.53 18.75 -5.36
CA LEU A 26 -14.82 19.63 -4.45
C LEU A 26 -14.02 20.65 -5.26
N SER A 27 -14.25 21.93 -5.06
CA SER A 27 -13.49 22.96 -5.78
C SER A 27 -12.00 22.91 -5.39
N GLY A 28 -11.15 23.28 -6.34
CA GLY A 28 -9.72 23.38 -6.05
C GLY A 28 -9.40 24.47 -5.00
N GLN A 29 -10.31 25.43 -4.80
CA GLN A 29 -10.20 26.45 -3.77
C GLN A 29 -10.52 25.85 -2.39
N ASP A 30 -11.63 25.13 -2.24
CA ASP A 30 -12.00 24.50 -0.96
C ASP A 30 -10.92 23.52 -0.49
N LEU A 31 -10.38 22.72 -1.42
CA LEU A 31 -9.25 21.82 -1.12
C LEU A 31 -8.00 22.61 -0.69
N SER A 32 -7.71 23.74 -1.34
CA SER A 32 -6.60 24.64 -1.00
C SER A 32 -6.75 25.19 0.41
N ASP A 33 -7.92 25.68 0.75
CA ASP A 33 -8.22 26.35 2.02
C ASP A 33 -8.21 25.35 3.19
N VAL A 34 -8.93 24.24 3.05
CA VAL A 34 -9.01 23.19 4.09
C VAL A 34 -7.65 22.54 4.34
N LEU A 35 -6.89 22.26 3.29
CA LEU A 35 -5.60 21.57 3.41
C LEU A 35 -4.41 22.53 3.63
N ARG A 36 -4.64 23.84 3.57
CA ARG A 36 -3.64 24.89 3.70
C ARG A 36 -2.46 24.72 2.74
N ILE A 37 -2.76 24.41 1.49
CA ILE A 37 -1.80 24.28 0.39
C ILE A 37 -2.29 25.08 -0.82
N SER A 38 -1.40 25.48 -1.72
CA SER A 38 -1.82 26.23 -2.91
C SER A 38 -2.66 25.38 -3.87
N ARG A 39 -3.52 26.02 -4.68
CA ARG A 39 -4.29 25.35 -5.75
C ARG A 39 -3.41 24.59 -6.72
N VAL A 40 -2.21 25.09 -7.02
CA VAL A 40 -1.22 24.39 -7.86
C VAL A 40 -0.73 23.11 -7.16
N ALA A 41 -0.53 23.15 -5.83
CA ALA A 41 -0.17 21.97 -5.06
C ALA A 41 -1.32 20.95 -5.05
N VAL A 42 -2.58 21.38 -4.87
CA VAL A 42 -3.76 20.51 -5.00
C VAL A 42 -3.73 19.79 -6.36
N TRP A 43 -3.62 20.54 -7.45
CA TRP A 43 -3.58 19.96 -8.80
C TRP A 43 -2.44 18.93 -8.96
N LYS A 44 -1.23 19.22 -8.45
CA LYS A 44 -0.11 18.28 -8.47
C LYS A 44 -0.43 16.98 -7.69
N GLN A 45 -1.11 17.08 -6.55
CA GLN A 45 -1.52 15.89 -5.79
C GLN A 45 -2.59 15.09 -6.53
N ILE A 46 -3.58 15.75 -7.14
CA ILE A 46 -4.59 15.08 -7.98
C ILE A 46 -3.92 14.28 -9.12
N LYS A 47 -2.94 14.87 -9.81
CA LYS A 47 -2.19 14.15 -10.86
C LYS A 47 -1.44 12.93 -10.31
N LYS A 48 -0.84 13.03 -9.13
CA LYS A 48 -0.20 11.88 -8.47
C LYS A 48 -1.22 10.80 -8.08
N ILE A 49 -2.38 11.20 -7.55
CA ILE A 49 -3.47 10.27 -7.20
C ILE A 49 -3.95 9.54 -8.46
N GLN A 50 -4.16 10.24 -9.56
CA GLN A 50 -4.52 9.63 -10.84
C GLN A 50 -3.45 8.65 -11.35
N ALA A 51 -2.16 9.00 -11.22
CA ALA A 51 -1.04 8.13 -11.59
C ALA A 51 -0.95 6.85 -10.75
N LEU A 52 -1.56 6.85 -9.55
CA LEU A 52 -1.70 5.67 -8.68
C LEU A 52 -2.95 4.84 -8.97
N GLY A 53 -3.62 5.07 -10.10
CA GLY A 53 -4.75 4.27 -10.56
C GLY A 53 -6.11 4.69 -10.00
N TYR A 54 -6.20 5.77 -9.23
CA TYR A 54 -7.50 6.34 -8.84
C TYR A 54 -8.13 7.08 -10.01
N THR A 55 -9.44 6.96 -10.16
CA THR A 55 -10.18 7.79 -11.13
C THR A 55 -10.70 9.03 -10.42
N VAL A 56 -10.10 10.17 -10.74
CA VAL A 56 -10.56 11.49 -10.27
C VAL A 56 -11.05 12.27 -11.48
N GLU A 57 -12.34 12.52 -11.52
CA GLU A 57 -12.97 13.38 -12.50
C GLU A 57 -12.67 14.84 -12.18
N SER A 58 -12.51 15.64 -13.24
CA SER A 58 -12.31 17.09 -13.15
C SER A 58 -13.33 17.79 -14.03
N LYS A 59 -14.14 18.62 -13.42
CA LYS A 59 -15.14 19.44 -14.11
C LYS A 59 -14.80 20.92 -13.98
N GLN A 60 -14.87 21.62 -15.09
CA GLN A 60 -14.62 23.07 -15.11
C GLN A 60 -15.64 23.79 -14.22
N LYS A 61 -15.16 24.68 -13.34
CA LYS A 61 -15.93 25.44 -12.35
C LYS A 61 -16.51 24.63 -11.18
N GLU A 62 -16.62 23.31 -11.28
CA GLU A 62 -17.12 22.44 -10.20
C GLU A 62 -15.98 21.87 -9.34
N GLY A 63 -14.88 21.41 -9.96
CA GLY A 63 -13.71 20.89 -9.24
C GLY A 63 -13.40 19.42 -9.50
N TYR A 64 -13.09 18.68 -8.45
CA TYR A 64 -12.61 17.31 -8.49
C TYR A 64 -13.53 16.36 -7.74
N LYS A 65 -13.77 15.17 -8.28
CA LYS A 65 -14.55 14.11 -7.64
C LYS A 65 -13.86 12.77 -7.82
N LEU A 66 -13.68 12.04 -6.72
CA LEU A 66 -13.18 10.66 -6.76
C LEU A 66 -14.32 9.72 -7.17
N THR A 67 -14.17 9.02 -8.29
CA THR A 67 -15.21 8.12 -8.82
C THR A 67 -14.83 6.64 -8.74
N LYS A 68 -13.51 6.32 -8.70
CA LYS A 68 -13.04 4.94 -8.51
C LYS A 68 -11.75 4.93 -7.66
N ASN A 69 -11.69 3.99 -6.71
CA ASN A 69 -10.47 3.69 -5.98
C ASN A 69 -9.44 2.99 -6.88
N SER A 70 -8.17 3.01 -6.46
CA SER A 70 -7.11 2.27 -7.12
C SER A 70 -7.27 0.77 -6.89
N ASP A 71 -6.94 -0.02 -7.90
CA ASP A 71 -6.85 -1.49 -7.79
C ASP A 71 -5.45 -1.93 -7.29
N LEU A 72 -4.52 -1.00 -7.06
CA LEU A 72 -3.19 -1.29 -6.52
C LEU A 72 -3.24 -1.55 -5.01
N LEU A 73 -2.37 -2.44 -4.53
CA LEU A 73 -2.24 -2.80 -3.12
C LEU A 73 -1.47 -1.73 -2.32
N LEU A 74 -1.93 -0.48 -2.40
CA LEU A 74 -1.28 0.65 -1.77
C LEU A 74 -1.34 0.54 -0.23
N PRO A 75 -0.27 0.91 0.50
CA PRO A 75 -0.19 0.73 1.95
C PRO A 75 -1.36 1.32 2.72
N TRP A 76 -1.80 2.51 2.37
CA TRP A 76 -2.93 3.18 3.04
C TRP A 76 -4.29 2.55 2.76
N GLU A 77 -4.46 1.88 1.60
CA GLU A 77 -5.68 1.12 1.31
C GLU A 77 -5.73 -0.14 2.18
N ILE A 78 -4.61 -0.84 2.29
CA ILE A 78 -4.50 -2.05 3.12
C ILE A 78 -4.72 -1.70 4.58
N VAL A 79 -3.95 -0.76 5.14
CA VAL A 79 -4.02 -0.39 6.56
C VAL A 79 -5.41 0.11 6.95
N SER A 80 -6.10 0.86 6.07
CA SER A 80 -7.45 1.37 6.37
C SER A 80 -8.51 0.27 6.49
N GLY A 81 -8.30 -0.87 5.85
CA GLY A 81 -9.21 -2.03 5.88
C GLY A 81 -8.91 -3.04 7.01
N LEU A 82 -7.73 -2.94 7.66
CA LEU A 82 -7.30 -3.91 8.65
C LEU A 82 -7.97 -3.69 10.01
N LYS A 83 -8.36 -4.82 10.64
CA LYS A 83 -8.82 -4.87 12.03
C LYS A 83 -7.75 -5.43 12.98
N THR A 84 -6.58 -5.80 12.45
CA THR A 84 -5.45 -6.34 13.21
C THR A 84 -4.77 -5.23 14.03
N LYS A 85 -4.17 -5.60 15.17
CA LYS A 85 -3.41 -4.66 16.01
C LYS A 85 -1.89 -4.68 15.73
N VAL A 86 -1.41 -5.73 15.08
CA VAL A 86 0.02 -5.97 14.84
C VAL A 86 0.28 -6.21 13.37
N LEU A 87 -0.30 -7.26 12.79
CA LEU A 87 -0.05 -7.62 11.40
C LEU A 87 -0.55 -6.55 10.44
N GLY A 88 0.32 -6.11 9.54
CA GLY A 88 -0.01 -5.20 8.46
C GLY A 88 -0.14 -3.72 8.84
N GLN A 89 0.08 -3.36 10.11
CA GLN A 89 0.03 -1.95 10.53
C GLN A 89 1.12 -1.12 9.85
N GLN A 90 2.23 -1.75 9.49
CA GLN A 90 3.27 -1.18 8.65
C GLN A 90 3.35 -1.94 7.33
N ALA A 91 3.22 -1.23 6.22
CA ALA A 91 3.28 -1.80 4.89
C ALA A 91 4.18 -0.97 3.98
N TYR A 92 4.98 -1.66 3.16
CA TYR A 92 5.83 -1.09 2.12
C TYR A 92 5.40 -1.63 0.77
N TYR A 93 5.14 -0.75 -0.17
CA TYR A 93 4.71 -1.10 -1.52
C TYR A 93 5.78 -0.79 -2.54
N PHE A 94 5.95 -1.71 -3.48
CA PHE A 94 6.86 -1.61 -4.61
C PHE A 94 6.12 -1.93 -5.92
N ASP A 95 6.31 -1.12 -6.94
CA ASP A 95 5.80 -1.45 -8.29
C ASP A 95 6.53 -2.69 -8.87
N SER A 96 7.81 -2.87 -8.55
CA SER A 96 8.59 -4.02 -8.96
C SER A 96 9.76 -4.27 -8.03
N VAL A 97 10.01 -5.52 -7.68
CA VAL A 97 11.18 -5.97 -6.91
C VAL A 97 11.78 -7.25 -7.52
N ASP A 98 12.96 -7.61 -7.10
CA ASP A 98 13.49 -8.96 -7.34
C ASP A 98 12.62 -10.03 -6.67
N SER A 99 12.41 -9.89 -5.36
CA SER A 99 11.54 -10.73 -4.54
C SER A 99 11.12 -9.96 -3.30
N THR A 100 9.84 -10.06 -2.89
CA THR A 100 9.36 -9.49 -1.62
C THR A 100 10.10 -10.07 -0.41
N GLN A 101 10.44 -11.36 -0.46
CA GLN A 101 11.23 -12.02 0.56
C GLN A 101 12.66 -11.46 0.64
N SER A 102 13.34 -11.30 -0.52
CA SER A 102 14.68 -10.69 -0.55
C SER A 102 14.65 -9.26 -0.05
N GLN A 103 13.60 -8.51 -0.37
CA GLN A 103 13.41 -7.15 0.12
C GLN A 103 13.16 -7.12 1.62
N ALA A 104 12.32 -8.03 2.15
CA ALA A 104 12.08 -8.17 3.58
C ALA A 104 13.39 -8.47 4.35
N LEU A 105 14.21 -9.38 3.84
CA LEU A 105 15.51 -9.71 4.44
C LEU A 105 16.50 -8.52 4.48
N LYS A 106 16.48 -7.65 3.47
CA LYS A 106 17.29 -6.41 3.48
C LYS A 106 16.83 -5.43 4.55
N MET A 107 15.52 -5.40 4.82
CA MET A 107 14.90 -4.43 5.71
C MET A 107 14.73 -4.94 7.15
N VAL A 108 14.83 -6.24 7.40
CA VAL A 108 14.49 -6.85 8.70
C VAL A 108 15.30 -6.30 9.88
N ASN A 109 16.56 -5.93 9.67
CA ASN A 109 17.42 -5.37 10.71
C ASN A 109 17.06 -3.91 11.07
N GLU A 110 16.46 -3.18 10.14
CA GLU A 110 16.03 -1.79 10.30
C GLU A 110 14.59 -1.70 10.79
N LEU A 111 13.76 -2.65 10.36
CA LEU A 111 12.34 -2.72 10.68
C LEU A 111 12.10 -3.53 11.95
N LYS A 112 12.04 -2.84 13.09
CA LYS A 112 11.75 -3.47 14.39
C LYS A 112 10.27 -3.81 14.62
N ASN A 113 9.39 -3.42 13.71
CA ASN A 113 7.95 -3.56 13.90
C ASN A 113 7.48 -4.94 13.46
N GLU A 114 6.95 -5.68 14.43
CA GLU A 114 6.29 -6.98 14.21
C GLU A 114 5.17 -6.86 13.19
N GLY A 115 5.05 -7.83 12.29
CA GLY A 115 3.96 -7.89 11.32
C GLY A 115 4.08 -6.90 10.15
N THR A 116 5.26 -6.33 9.91
CA THR A 116 5.50 -5.47 8.73
C THR A 116 5.30 -6.26 7.44
N ILE A 117 4.55 -5.67 6.50
CA ILE A 117 4.26 -6.27 5.20
C ILE A 117 5.09 -5.61 4.10
N ILE A 118 5.73 -6.41 3.27
CA ILE A 118 6.40 -6.00 2.03
C ILE A 118 5.55 -6.48 0.86
N ILE A 119 5.08 -5.57 0.00
CA ILE A 119 4.14 -5.87 -1.09
C ILE A 119 4.75 -5.43 -2.41
N ALA A 120 4.52 -6.19 -3.47
CA ALA A 120 4.93 -5.83 -4.82
C ALA A 120 3.84 -6.15 -5.85
N GLU A 121 3.72 -5.33 -6.90
CA GLU A 121 2.86 -5.61 -8.05
C GLU A 121 3.42 -6.74 -8.92
N LYS A 122 4.75 -6.87 -8.98
CA LYS A 122 5.43 -7.95 -9.70
C LYS A 122 6.78 -8.27 -9.06
N GLN A 123 7.23 -9.52 -9.24
CA GLN A 123 8.58 -9.92 -8.88
C GLN A 123 9.33 -10.38 -10.14
N THR A 124 10.59 -9.94 -10.29
CA THR A 124 11.47 -10.33 -11.41
C THR A 124 12.31 -11.56 -11.09
N GLY A 125 12.47 -11.88 -9.81
CA GLY A 125 13.27 -12.98 -9.30
C GLY A 125 12.56 -13.73 -8.17
N GLY A 126 11.23 -13.96 -8.31
CA GLY A 126 10.46 -14.75 -7.35
C GLY A 126 11.04 -16.14 -7.15
N LYS A 127 11.16 -16.58 -5.89
CA LYS A 127 11.80 -17.84 -5.50
C LYS A 127 10.78 -18.80 -4.89
N GLY A 128 10.72 -20.01 -5.44
CA GLY A 128 10.03 -21.13 -4.86
C GLY A 128 10.96 -21.99 -3.98
N ARG A 129 10.45 -23.09 -3.45
CA ARG A 129 11.20 -24.08 -2.70
C ARG A 129 12.29 -24.73 -3.57
N SER A 130 13.41 -25.09 -2.96
CA SER A 130 14.55 -25.76 -3.63
C SER A 130 15.12 -24.96 -4.82
N GLY A 131 15.12 -23.64 -4.74
CA GLY A 131 15.67 -22.75 -5.76
C GLY A 131 14.84 -22.61 -7.04
N ARG A 132 13.63 -23.19 -7.09
CA ARG A 132 12.76 -23.07 -8.26
C ARG A 132 12.36 -21.61 -8.50
N LYS A 133 12.27 -21.23 -9.76
CA LYS A 133 11.78 -19.91 -10.16
C LYS A 133 10.26 -19.83 -9.96
N TRP A 134 9.80 -18.74 -9.34
CA TRP A 134 8.38 -18.43 -9.18
C TRP A 134 8.00 -17.25 -10.06
N ILE A 135 7.11 -17.48 -11.03
CA ILE A 135 6.63 -16.44 -11.95
C ILE A 135 5.61 -15.56 -11.21
N SER A 136 5.88 -14.27 -11.15
CA SER A 136 5.09 -13.31 -10.37
C SER A 136 4.77 -12.06 -11.20
N PRO A 137 3.86 -12.15 -12.21
CA PRO A 137 3.45 -11.01 -13.03
C PRO A 137 2.55 -10.06 -12.26
N LYS A 138 2.24 -8.90 -12.85
CA LYS A 138 1.17 -8.02 -12.36
C LYS A 138 -0.18 -8.75 -12.32
N GLY A 139 -1.03 -8.39 -11.34
CA GLY A 139 -2.34 -8.96 -11.14
C GLY A 139 -2.39 -10.10 -10.11
N GLY A 140 -1.24 -10.51 -9.58
CA GLY A 140 -1.17 -11.38 -8.40
C GLY A 140 -0.99 -10.58 -7.11
N ILE A 141 -1.17 -11.25 -5.97
CA ILE A 141 -0.88 -10.71 -4.65
C ILE A 141 0.46 -11.25 -4.18
N TRP A 142 1.51 -10.44 -4.30
CA TRP A 142 2.87 -10.82 -3.94
C TRP A 142 3.28 -10.06 -2.69
N PHE A 143 3.40 -10.77 -1.57
CA PHE A 143 3.79 -10.12 -0.32
C PHE A 143 4.65 -11.04 0.56
N SER A 144 5.34 -10.44 1.52
CA SER A 144 6.04 -11.11 2.61
C SER A 144 5.73 -10.38 3.91
N ILE A 145 5.63 -11.12 5.01
CA ILE A 145 5.41 -10.58 6.36
C ILE A 145 6.68 -10.82 7.17
N ILE A 146 7.17 -9.77 7.83
CA ILE A 146 8.29 -9.86 8.78
C ILE A 146 7.70 -10.20 10.15
N LEU A 147 8.12 -11.32 10.71
CA LEU A 147 7.72 -11.79 12.04
C LEU A 147 8.95 -11.95 12.93
N HIS A 148 8.82 -11.58 14.20
CA HIS A 148 9.82 -11.77 15.24
C HIS A 148 9.22 -12.65 16.36
N PRO A 149 9.05 -13.95 16.13
CA PRO A 149 8.39 -14.83 17.07
C PRO A 149 9.18 -14.92 18.39
N LYS A 150 8.46 -14.86 19.51
CA LYS A 150 9.03 -15.00 20.88
C LYS A 150 9.00 -16.43 21.41
N PHE A 151 8.84 -17.41 20.54
CA PHE A 151 8.78 -18.82 20.89
C PHE A 151 9.93 -19.60 20.25
N ASP A 152 10.13 -20.83 20.69
CA ASP A 152 11.19 -21.70 20.21
C ASP A 152 11.12 -21.94 18.70
N ILE A 153 12.28 -21.97 18.06
CA ILE A 153 12.45 -22.22 16.61
C ILE A 153 11.79 -23.52 16.16
N SER A 154 11.72 -24.55 17.03
CA SER A 154 11.03 -25.81 16.76
C SER A 154 9.57 -25.64 16.35
N ASN A 155 8.90 -24.59 16.84
CA ASN A 155 7.50 -24.30 16.53
C ASN A 155 7.28 -23.55 15.22
N THR A 156 8.35 -23.13 14.53
CA THR A 156 8.22 -22.40 13.24
C THR A 156 7.59 -23.23 12.14
N THR A 157 7.61 -24.55 12.24
CA THR A 157 6.94 -25.50 11.33
C THR A 157 5.41 -25.34 11.32
N LEU A 158 4.83 -24.72 12.36
CA LEU A 158 3.40 -24.45 12.45
C LEU A 158 2.97 -23.25 11.59
N PHE A 159 3.88 -22.34 11.23
CA PHE A 159 3.53 -21.16 10.42
C PHE A 159 2.91 -21.48 9.05
N PRO A 160 3.44 -22.41 8.24
CA PRO A 160 2.81 -22.78 6.98
C PRO A 160 1.39 -23.32 7.16
N ILE A 161 1.14 -24.07 8.23
CA ILE A 161 -0.19 -24.62 8.55
C ILE A 161 -1.14 -23.49 8.92
N ALA A 162 -0.73 -22.63 9.86
CA ALA A 162 -1.51 -21.47 10.30
C ALA A 162 -1.81 -20.51 9.14
N SER A 163 -0.81 -20.25 8.27
CA SER A 163 -0.98 -19.40 7.09
C SER A 163 -1.97 -20.01 6.08
N SER A 164 -1.88 -21.32 5.85
CA SER A 164 -2.80 -22.02 4.93
C SER A 164 -4.23 -21.94 5.46
N LEU A 165 -4.43 -22.14 6.77
CA LEU A 165 -5.75 -22.07 7.39
C LEU A 165 -6.33 -20.64 7.36
N ALA A 166 -5.47 -19.62 7.50
CA ALA A 166 -5.89 -18.21 7.47
C ALA A 166 -6.28 -17.73 6.04
N LEU A 167 -5.82 -18.42 5.00
CA LEU A 167 -6.09 -18.10 3.60
C LEU A 167 -7.24 -18.92 2.99
N ALA A 168 -7.71 -19.97 3.67
CA ALA A 168 -8.83 -20.80 3.27
C ALA A 168 -10.19 -20.19 3.64
#